data_a17cb7e60f693e54d809d1210c7dc4f0
#
_entry.id   a17cb7e60f693e54d809d1210c7dc4f0
#
_cell.length_a   1.000
_cell.length_b   1.000
_cell.length_c   1.000
_cell.angle_alpha   90.00
_cell.angle_beta   90.00
_cell.angle_gamma   90.00
#
_symmetry.space_group_name_H-M   'P 1'
#
loop_
_entity.id
_entity.type
_entity.pdbx_description
1 polymer ?
#
loop_
_entity_poly.entity_id
_entity_poly.type
_entity_poly.pdbx_seq_one_letter_code
_entity_poly.pdbx_strand_id
1 'polypeptide(L)'
;NPVFDDNGYTNEDPNAGNITLANQPYGSQYSYPAREIVDAGFLELVRYGVRAGGDPIVEESLRVTDAVLKVDTPYGPCWHRYNHDGYGQKADGYGYDGSGVGRAWPLLTGERGHYELAAGRAARPYVEALEKFAVGMGLIPEQVWDEPDAPNSHLTLGGPTGAATPLLWAHSEYTKLVQSAALGHPFDRFEPVYQRYVVKKEGRPLEVWSFHRRPRSIPAGAPLRILAGAPFRLHWTCDDWKTVHERYAGATVLDVWYVDMTKITGTVQFTFYWPEVDKWEGRNFDIEVKA
;
A
#
# COMPACT_ATOMS: atom_id res chain seq x y z
N ASN A 1 1.14 4.79 -5.37
CA ASN A 1 -0.02 3.95 -5.65
C ASN A 1 -0.26 3.89 -7.16
N PRO A 2 -0.30 2.71 -7.76
CA PRO A 2 -0.75 2.59 -9.13
C PRO A 2 -2.22 3.01 -9.19
N VAL A 3 -2.52 4.00 -9.99
CA VAL A 3 -3.88 4.52 -10.19
C VAL A 3 -4.39 3.95 -11.50
N PHE A 4 -5.57 3.33 -11.47
CA PHE A 4 -6.26 2.89 -12.68
C PHE A 4 -6.85 4.13 -13.36
N ASP A 5 -6.51 4.34 -14.63
CA ASP A 5 -7.20 5.31 -15.45
C ASP A 5 -8.55 4.75 -15.95
N ASP A 6 -9.36 5.59 -16.57
CA ASP A 6 -10.70 5.23 -17.09
C ASP A 6 -10.67 4.12 -18.14
N ASN A 7 -9.49 3.75 -18.65
CA ASN A 7 -9.27 2.67 -19.62
C ASN A 7 -8.78 1.37 -18.96
N GLY A 8 -8.70 1.31 -17.62
CA GLY A 8 -8.18 0.17 -16.88
C GLY A 8 -6.65 0.04 -16.91
N TYR A 9 -5.93 1.03 -17.40
CA TYR A 9 -4.47 1.05 -17.37
C TYR A 9 -3.98 1.63 -16.04
N THR A 10 -2.93 1.02 -15.52
CA THR A 10 -2.24 1.55 -14.35
C THR A 10 -1.34 2.71 -14.75
N ASN A 11 -1.56 3.88 -14.21
CA ASN A 11 -0.65 4.99 -14.35
C ASN A 11 0.37 4.95 -13.19
N GLU A 12 1.65 4.90 -13.50
CA GLU A 12 2.71 4.94 -12.48
C GLU A 12 3.03 6.38 -12.01
N ASP A 13 2.45 7.38 -12.63
CA ASP A 13 2.55 8.76 -12.15
C ASP A 13 1.51 8.98 -11.04
N PRO A 14 1.92 9.03 -9.75
CA PRO A 14 0.99 9.23 -8.64
C PRO A 14 0.34 10.63 -8.65
N ASN A 15 0.83 11.53 -9.51
CA ASN A 15 0.27 12.87 -9.67
C ASN A 15 -0.84 12.95 -10.72
N ALA A 16 -1.05 11.88 -11.50
CA ALA A 16 -1.95 11.90 -12.66
C ALA A 16 -3.15 10.99 -12.48
N GLY A 17 -3.91 11.02 -11.51
CA GLY A 17 -5.12 10.20 -11.37
C GLY A 17 -5.97 10.63 -10.18
N ASN A 18 -7.22 10.22 -10.22
CA ASN A 18 -8.17 10.42 -9.14
C ASN A 18 -8.55 9.08 -8.51
N ILE A 19 -8.83 9.13 -7.21
CA ILE A 19 -9.43 8.03 -6.46
C ILE A 19 -10.86 8.41 -6.10
N THR A 20 -11.80 7.53 -6.41
CA THR A 20 -13.18 7.66 -5.98
C THR A 20 -13.34 7.01 -4.61
N LEU A 21 -13.80 7.79 -3.63
CA LEU A 21 -14.06 7.33 -2.27
C LEU A 21 -15.53 7.01 -2.08
N ALA A 22 -15.80 5.82 -1.53
CA ALA A 22 -17.15 5.40 -1.18
C ALA A 22 -17.66 6.08 0.12
N ASN A 23 -18.94 5.89 0.40
CA ASN A 23 -19.59 6.27 1.66
C ASN A 23 -19.62 7.78 1.92
N GLN A 24 -19.53 8.59 0.87
CA GLN A 24 -19.61 10.03 0.98
C GLN A 24 -21.08 10.49 1.08
N PRO A 25 -21.38 11.55 1.84
CA PRO A 25 -22.71 12.15 1.86
C PRO A 25 -23.18 12.56 0.46
N TYR A 26 -24.47 12.41 0.19
CA TYR A 26 -25.03 12.80 -1.10
C TYR A 26 -24.75 14.27 -1.43
N GLY A 27 -24.24 14.51 -2.65
CA GLY A 27 -23.88 15.84 -3.12
C GLY A 27 -22.53 16.38 -2.62
N SER A 28 -21.80 15.62 -1.79
CA SER A 28 -20.42 15.95 -1.41
C SER A 28 -19.40 15.53 -2.47
N GLN A 29 -18.20 16.05 -2.36
CA GLN A 29 -17.07 15.59 -3.18
C GLN A 29 -16.76 14.13 -2.83
N TYR A 30 -16.58 13.28 -3.83
CA TYR A 30 -16.25 11.86 -3.67
C TYR A 30 -15.05 11.40 -4.51
N SER A 31 -14.51 12.27 -5.35
CA SER A 31 -13.32 12.00 -6.18
C SER A 31 -12.23 13.02 -5.86
N TYR A 32 -11.05 12.51 -5.56
CA TYR A 32 -9.89 13.31 -5.11
C TYR A 32 -8.65 12.92 -5.90
N PRO A 33 -7.71 13.85 -6.14
CA PRO A 33 -6.42 13.50 -6.71
C PRO A 33 -5.73 12.42 -5.87
N ALA A 34 -5.23 11.36 -6.51
CA ALA A 34 -4.61 10.23 -5.81
C ALA A 34 -3.46 10.64 -4.89
N ARG A 35 -2.71 11.68 -5.30
CA ARG A 35 -1.59 12.25 -4.52
C ARG A 35 -2.02 12.91 -3.19
N GLU A 36 -3.32 13.24 -3.05
CA GLU A 36 -3.86 13.91 -1.86
C GLU A 36 -4.43 12.92 -0.84
N ILE A 37 -4.54 11.64 -1.23
CA ILE A 37 -5.00 10.60 -0.31
C ILE A 37 -3.82 10.07 0.50
N VAL A 38 -3.94 10.20 1.81
CA VAL A 38 -2.96 9.74 2.79
C VAL A 38 -3.50 8.51 3.49
N ASP A 39 -2.70 7.46 3.57
CA ASP A 39 -2.95 6.24 4.35
C ASP A 39 -1.64 5.75 5.00
N ALA A 40 -1.74 4.70 5.82
CA ALA A 40 -0.59 4.11 6.52
C ALA A 40 -0.15 2.76 5.93
N GLY A 41 -0.70 2.30 4.81
CA GLY A 41 -0.43 0.97 4.24
C GLY A 41 1.04 0.69 3.91
N PHE A 42 1.85 1.73 3.73
CA PHE A 42 3.30 1.58 3.51
C PHE A 42 4.06 0.99 4.72
N LEU A 43 3.48 1.01 5.93
CA LEU A 43 4.07 0.40 7.13
C LEU A 43 4.24 -1.12 6.99
N GLU A 44 3.40 -1.76 6.21
CA GLU A 44 3.50 -3.18 5.87
C GLU A 44 4.82 -3.53 5.17
N LEU A 45 5.42 -2.59 4.44
CA LEU A 45 6.75 -2.79 3.85
C LEU A 45 7.82 -3.04 4.92
N VAL A 46 7.70 -2.41 6.08
CA VAL A 46 8.60 -2.63 7.21
C VAL A 46 8.21 -3.88 7.98
N ARG A 47 6.93 -4.05 8.27
CA ARG A 47 6.38 -5.18 9.01
C ARG A 47 6.76 -6.52 8.39
N TYR A 48 6.64 -6.65 7.06
CA TYR A 48 7.00 -7.89 6.36
C TYR A 48 8.46 -7.98 5.90
N GLY A 49 9.29 -6.99 6.23
CA GLY A 49 10.73 -7.05 6.04
C GLY A 49 11.26 -6.60 4.68
N VAL A 50 10.45 -5.87 3.89
CA VAL A 50 10.90 -5.27 2.61
C VAL A 50 11.78 -4.05 2.84
N ARG A 51 11.47 -3.27 3.91
CA ARG A 51 12.24 -2.10 4.33
C ARG A 51 12.66 -2.20 5.79
N ALA A 52 13.73 -1.53 6.13
CA ALA A 52 14.18 -1.43 7.52
C ALA A 52 13.26 -0.51 8.33
N GLY A 53 13.07 -0.80 9.62
CA GLY A 53 12.54 0.17 10.56
C GLY A 53 13.48 1.37 10.65
N GLY A 54 12.92 2.58 10.69
CA GLY A 54 13.69 3.83 10.66
C GLY A 54 14.20 4.23 9.26
N ASP A 55 13.77 3.57 8.19
CA ASP A 55 14.07 4.02 6.81
C ASP A 55 13.63 5.48 6.64
N PRO A 56 14.50 6.39 6.14
CA PRO A 56 14.19 7.81 6.05
C PRO A 56 12.92 8.14 5.25
N ILE A 57 12.64 7.38 4.17
CA ILE A 57 11.42 7.58 3.36
C ILE A 57 10.17 7.20 4.17
N VAL A 58 10.26 6.12 4.96
CA VAL A 58 9.16 5.69 5.83
C VAL A 58 8.93 6.70 6.95
N GLU A 59 9.99 7.19 7.59
CA GLU A 59 9.89 8.19 8.66
C GLU A 59 9.31 9.53 8.15
N GLU A 60 9.65 9.95 6.93
CA GLU A 60 9.06 11.14 6.32
C GLU A 60 7.58 10.94 6.00
N SER A 61 7.23 9.77 5.46
CA SER A 61 5.83 9.41 5.19
C SER A 61 5.00 9.36 6.48
N LEU A 62 5.58 8.86 7.57
CA LEU A 62 4.94 8.84 8.89
C LEU A 62 4.61 10.23 9.43
N ARG A 63 5.49 11.23 9.20
CA ARG A 63 5.19 12.60 9.62
C ARG A 63 3.93 13.13 8.95
N VAL A 64 3.75 12.84 7.66
CA VAL A 64 2.54 13.23 6.91
C VAL A 64 1.33 12.48 7.45
N THR A 65 1.46 11.16 7.61
CA THR A 65 0.39 10.30 8.13
C THR A 65 -0.05 10.75 9.52
N ASP A 66 0.89 11.02 10.42
CA ASP A 66 0.58 11.50 11.77
C ASP A 66 -0.07 12.90 11.75
N ALA A 67 0.37 13.78 10.87
CA ALA A 67 -0.21 15.12 10.77
C ALA A 67 -1.66 15.11 10.23
N VAL A 68 -2.02 14.10 9.42
CA VAL A 68 -3.32 14.05 8.73
C VAL A 68 -4.30 13.09 9.40
N LEU A 69 -3.82 11.96 9.92
CA LEU A 69 -4.69 10.84 10.34
C LEU A 69 -4.67 10.55 11.84
N LYS A 70 -3.66 11.04 12.58
CA LYS A 70 -3.54 10.74 14.00
C LYS A 70 -4.54 11.49 14.84
N VAL A 71 -5.13 10.78 15.79
CA VAL A 71 -5.98 11.32 16.85
C VAL A 71 -5.37 10.96 18.20
N ASP A 72 -5.17 11.93 19.06
CA ASP A 72 -4.77 11.70 20.44
C ASP A 72 -6.02 11.60 21.31
N THR A 73 -6.19 10.46 21.97
CA THR A 73 -7.31 10.18 22.86
C THR A 73 -6.83 10.00 24.31
N PRO A 74 -7.72 10.04 25.33
CA PRO A 74 -7.35 9.73 26.71
C PRO A 74 -6.79 8.31 26.91
N TYR A 75 -7.03 7.42 25.96
CA TYR A 75 -6.59 6.01 26.01
C TYR A 75 -5.27 5.78 25.28
N GLY A 76 -4.87 6.70 24.39
CA GLY A 76 -3.66 6.65 23.60
C GLY A 76 -3.90 7.10 22.17
N PRO A 77 -2.86 7.06 21.32
CA PRO A 77 -2.97 7.47 19.93
C PRO A 77 -3.79 6.47 19.12
N CYS A 78 -4.58 6.98 18.19
CA CYS A 78 -5.37 6.21 17.24
C CYS A 78 -5.28 6.86 15.86
N TRP A 79 -5.63 6.18 14.79
CA TRP A 79 -5.53 6.72 13.43
C TRP A 79 -6.79 6.47 12.62
N HIS A 80 -7.12 7.41 11.71
CA HIS A 80 -8.06 7.19 10.62
C HIS A 80 -7.43 6.26 9.57
N ARG A 81 -8.25 5.54 8.79
CA ARG A 81 -7.77 4.70 7.69
C ARG A 81 -7.10 5.52 6.59
N TYR A 82 -7.76 6.60 6.19
CA TYR A 82 -7.29 7.58 5.22
C TYR A 82 -8.11 8.87 5.35
N ASN A 83 -7.59 9.97 4.82
CA ASN A 83 -8.32 11.23 4.80
C ASN A 83 -9.52 11.16 3.84
N HIS A 84 -10.56 11.94 4.15
CA HIS A 84 -11.84 11.93 3.45
C HIS A 84 -12.59 10.58 3.50
N ASP A 85 -12.28 9.72 4.45
CA ASP A 85 -13.04 8.49 4.69
C ASP A 85 -14.48 8.83 5.11
N GLY A 86 -15.46 8.24 4.43
CA GLY A 86 -16.88 8.43 4.74
C GLY A 86 -17.50 7.30 5.57
N TYR A 87 -16.69 6.28 5.98
CA TYR A 87 -17.20 5.12 6.70
C TYR A 87 -17.06 5.28 8.20
N GLY A 88 -18.14 5.65 8.87
CA GLY A 88 -18.21 5.74 10.33
C GLY A 88 -19.37 6.60 10.81
N GLN A 89 -19.45 6.75 12.12
CA GLN A 89 -20.44 7.56 12.83
C GLN A 89 -20.48 8.97 12.28
N LYS A 90 -21.67 9.53 12.04
CA LYS A 90 -21.86 10.89 11.53
C LYS A 90 -21.28 11.94 12.48
N ALA A 91 -21.00 13.14 11.96
CA ALA A 91 -20.44 14.24 12.74
C ALA A 91 -21.36 14.72 13.88
N ASP A 92 -22.67 14.58 13.71
CA ASP A 92 -23.68 14.90 14.72
C ASP A 92 -23.91 13.80 15.76
N GLY A 93 -23.16 12.70 15.67
CA GLY A 93 -23.28 11.53 16.56
C GLY A 93 -24.34 10.53 16.15
N TYR A 94 -25.08 10.73 15.06
CA TYR A 94 -26.00 9.71 14.55
C TYR A 94 -25.25 8.54 13.92
N GLY A 95 -25.89 7.37 13.92
CA GLY A 95 -25.33 6.16 13.35
C GLY A 95 -25.05 6.26 11.86
N TYR A 96 -24.09 5.48 11.39
CA TYR A 96 -23.80 5.30 9.97
C TYR A 96 -24.99 4.66 9.24
N ASP A 97 -25.38 5.22 8.09
CA ASP A 97 -26.51 4.75 7.27
C ASP A 97 -26.16 4.62 5.78
N GLY A 98 -24.89 4.41 5.46
CA GLY A 98 -24.37 4.36 4.09
C GLY A 98 -23.45 5.55 3.79
N SER A 99 -23.47 6.57 4.63
CA SER A 99 -22.55 7.72 4.60
C SER A 99 -22.27 8.23 6.00
N GLY A 100 -21.11 8.84 6.22
CA GLY A 100 -20.71 9.35 7.52
C GLY A 100 -19.37 10.07 7.49
N VAL A 101 -18.64 9.95 8.59
CA VAL A 101 -17.26 10.43 8.75
C VAL A 101 -16.39 9.27 9.18
N GLY A 102 -15.26 9.07 8.53
CA GLY A 102 -14.30 8.03 8.92
C GLY A 102 -13.81 8.27 10.35
N ARG A 103 -14.01 7.30 11.23
CA ARG A 103 -13.59 7.40 12.63
C ARG A 103 -12.24 6.70 12.84
N ALA A 104 -11.58 6.99 13.96
CA ALA A 104 -10.30 6.39 14.31
C ALA A 104 -10.46 4.90 14.65
N TRP A 105 -9.47 4.08 14.23
CA TRP A 105 -9.50 2.62 14.35
C TRP A 105 -8.44 2.12 15.33
N PRO A 106 -8.79 1.48 16.43
CA PRO A 106 -7.84 0.84 17.34
C PRO A 106 -6.89 -0.14 16.65
N LEU A 107 -7.33 -0.86 15.64
CA LEU A 107 -6.52 -1.70 14.77
C LEU A 107 -5.25 -0.99 14.30
N LEU A 108 -5.35 0.25 13.82
CA LEU A 108 -4.22 1.02 13.28
C LEU A 108 -3.22 1.44 14.37
N THR A 109 -3.67 1.53 15.61
CA THR A 109 -2.78 1.66 16.77
C THR A 109 -1.86 0.44 16.90
N GLY A 110 -2.39 -0.76 16.64
CA GLY A 110 -1.60 -1.99 16.62
C GLY A 110 -0.60 -2.03 15.46
N GLU A 111 -1.03 -1.69 14.25
CA GLU A 111 -0.15 -1.61 13.08
C GLU A 111 1.00 -0.62 13.32
N ARG A 112 0.70 0.55 13.89
CA ARG A 112 1.73 1.50 14.28
C ARG A 112 2.69 0.93 15.33
N GLY A 113 2.18 0.19 16.32
CA GLY A 113 2.99 -0.47 17.33
C GLY A 113 4.01 -1.45 16.74
N HIS A 114 3.65 -2.20 15.70
CA HIS A 114 4.57 -3.08 14.97
C HIS A 114 5.69 -2.30 14.29
N TYR A 115 5.37 -1.16 13.68
CA TYR A 115 6.39 -0.29 13.08
C TYR A 115 7.37 0.24 14.13
N GLU A 116 6.87 0.76 15.25
CA GLU A 116 7.70 1.29 16.33
C GLU A 116 8.67 0.23 16.86
N LEU A 117 8.17 -0.99 17.04
CA LEU A 117 9.00 -2.12 17.43
C LEU A 117 10.07 -2.43 16.38
N ALA A 118 9.72 -2.48 15.10
CA ALA A 118 10.67 -2.73 14.01
C ALA A 118 11.72 -1.62 13.90
N ALA A 119 11.39 -0.39 14.30
CA ALA A 119 12.30 0.76 14.36
C ALA A 119 13.12 0.82 15.66
N GLY A 120 13.05 -0.21 16.51
CA GLY A 120 13.79 -0.28 17.78
C GLY A 120 13.19 0.58 18.90
N ARG A 121 11.95 1.04 18.76
CA ARG A 121 11.20 1.82 19.75
C ARG A 121 10.23 0.92 20.52
N ALA A 122 9.71 1.42 21.66
CA ALA A 122 8.85 0.63 22.52
C ALA A 122 7.47 0.41 21.90
N ALA A 123 7.02 -0.85 21.79
CA ALA A 123 5.66 -1.22 21.40
C ALA A 123 4.65 -1.09 22.56
N ARG A 124 5.13 -1.08 23.81
CA ARG A 124 4.30 -1.10 25.01
C ARG A 124 3.20 0.00 25.04
N PRO A 125 3.47 1.28 24.70
CA PRO A 125 2.42 2.30 24.70
C PRO A 125 1.24 1.98 23.79
N TYR A 126 1.48 1.27 22.68
CA TYR A 126 0.47 0.85 21.71
C TYR A 126 -0.32 -0.37 22.18
N VAL A 127 0.32 -1.30 22.87
CA VAL A 127 -0.36 -2.42 23.56
C VAL A 127 -1.30 -1.87 24.62
N GLU A 128 -0.81 -0.99 25.51
CA GLU A 128 -1.60 -0.36 26.56
C GLU A 128 -2.77 0.49 26.01
N ALA A 129 -2.58 1.14 24.86
CA ALA A 129 -3.68 1.87 24.20
C ALA A 129 -4.76 0.92 23.71
N LEU A 130 -4.41 -0.19 23.04
CA LEU A 130 -5.37 -1.22 22.61
C LEU A 130 -6.16 -1.82 23.78
N GLU A 131 -5.49 -2.09 24.91
CA GLU A 131 -6.12 -2.57 26.13
C GLU A 131 -7.12 -1.54 26.72
N LYS A 132 -6.79 -0.25 26.65
CA LYS A 132 -7.67 0.82 27.13
C LYS A 132 -8.84 1.11 26.20
N PHE A 133 -8.71 0.88 24.89
CA PHE A 133 -9.82 0.96 23.94
C PHE A 133 -10.84 -0.18 24.14
N ALA A 134 -10.42 -1.29 24.74
CA ALA A 134 -11.31 -2.43 24.97
C ALA A 134 -12.40 -2.10 25.97
N VAL A 135 -13.63 -2.51 25.67
CA VAL A 135 -14.81 -2.31 26.49
C VAL A 135 -15.32 -3.61 27.10
N GLY A 136 -16.06 -3.53 28.18
CA GLY A 136 -16.70 -4.65 28.84
C GLY A 136 -15.70 -5.75 29.21
N MET A 137 -15.83 -6.94 28.62
CA MET A 137 -14.98 -8.11 28.88
C MET A 137 -13.71 -8.13 28.00
N GLY A 138 -13.14 -7.00 27.67
CA GLY A 138 -11.93 -6.91 26.84
C GLY A 138 -12.22 -6.90 25.33
N LEU A 139 -13.38 -6.42 24.91
CA LEU A 139 -13.80 -6.36 23.51
C LEU A 139 -13.29 -5.09 22.84
N ILE A 140 -12.38 -5.24 21.88
CA ILE A 140 -11.81 -4.12 21.12
C ILE A 140 -12.77 -3.73 19.99
N PRO A 141 -13.22 -2.45 19.94
CA PRO A 141 -14.14 -1.99 18.92
C PRO A 141 -13.44 -1.77 17.57
N GLU A 142 -14.22 -1.74 16.50
CA GLU A 142 -13.78 -1.37 15.17
C GLU A 142 -13.36 0.09 15.13
N GLN A 143 -14.21 0.98 15.66
CA GLN A 143 -14.00 2.41 15.63
C GLN A 143 -14.23 3.04 16.99
N VAL A 144 -13.48 4.09 17.28
CA VAL A 144 -13.67 4.93 18.47
C VAL A 144 -14.05 6.35 18.06
N TRP A 145 -14.77 7.01 18.94
CA TRP A 145 -15.16 8.41 18.76
C TRP A 145 -13.92 9.30 18.90
N ASP A 146 -13.71 10.17 17.94
CA ASP A 146 -12.50 10.96 17.75
C ASP A 146 -12.72 12.49 17.82
N GLU A 147 -13.90 12.87 18.23
CA GLU A 147 -14.32 14.24 18.45
C GLU A 147 -14.57 14.49 19.94
N PRO A 148 -14.77 15.75 20.37
CA PRO A 148 -15.20 16.05 21.74
C PRO A 148 -16.45 15.28 22.14
N ASP A 149 -16.61 15.05 23.44
CA ASP A 149 -17.76 14.32 23.99
C ASP A 149 -19.09 14.89 23.45
N ALA A 150 -19.94 14.00 22.96
CA ALA A 150 -21.23 14.34 22.39
C ALA A 150 -22.35 13.94 23.39
N PRO A 151 -22.77 14.83 24.32
CA PRO A 151 -23.62 14.48 25.44
C PRO A 151 -24.96 13.86 25.07
N ASN A 152 -25.48 14.25 23.89
CA ASN A 152 -26.78 13.77 23.42
C ASN A 152 -26.75 12.39 22.78
N SER A 153 -25.54 11.85 22.50
CA SER A 153 -25.35 10.55 21.85
C SER A 153 -24.55 9.56 22.69
N HIS A 154 -24.18 9.90 23.92
CA HIS A 154 -23.33 9.09 24.80
C HIS A 154 -21.95 8.75 24.23
N LEU A 155 -21.50 9.48 23.21
CA LEU A 155 -20.19 9.31 22.62
C LEU A 155 -19.17 10.14 23.38
N THR A 156 -18.07 9.49 23.76
CA THR A 156 -16.96 10.12 24.50
C THR A 156 -15.67 9.90 23.74
N LEU A 157 -14.77 10.89 23.76
CA LEU A 157 -13.50 10.83 23.06
C LEU A 157 -12.70 9.55 23.43
N GLY A 158 -12.39 8.73 22.45
CA GLY A 158 -11.74 7.43 22.59
C GLY A 158 -12.70 6.28 22.93
N GLY A 159 -13.95 6.55 23.28
CA GLY A 159 -14.97 5.52 23.52
C GLY A 159 -15.46 4.87 22.21
N PRO A 160 -16.10 3.68 22.30
CA PRO A 160 -16.59 2.98 21.12
C PRO A 160 -17.69 3.78 20.42
N THR A 161 -17.74 3.70 19.11
CA THR A 161 -18.86 4.18 18.28
C THR A 161 -19.94 3.10 18.15
N GLY A 162 -20.94 3.32 17.27
CA GLY A 162 -21.92 2.28 16.89
C GLY A 162 -21.37 1.20 15.96
N ALA A 163 -20.07 1.22 15.64
CA ALA A 163 -19.41 0.21 14.81
C ALA A 163 -19.25 -1.13 15.53
N ALA A 164 -18.83 -2.18 14.81
CA ALA A 164 -18.71 -3.54 15.36
C ALA A 164 -17.85 -3.59 16.62
N THR A 165 -18.39 -4.23 17.67
CA THR A 165 -17.67 -4.52 18.92
C THR A 165 -18.04 -5.93 19.39
N PRO A 166 -17.11 -6.91 19.37
CA PRO A 166 -15.70 -6.79 18.99
C PRO A 166 -15.48 -6.74 17.46
N LEU A 167 -14.33 -6.15 17.05
CA LEU A 167 -13.77 -6.39 15.72
C LEU A 167 -12.70 -7.47 15.83
N LEU A 168 -12.90 -8.61 15.18
CA LEU A 168 -11.97 -9.73 15.23
C LEU A 168 -10.58 -9.37 14.69
N TRP A 169 -10.52 -8.53 13.68
CA TRP A 169 -9.26 -8.03 13.13
C TRP A 169 -8.45 -7.22 14.16
N ALA A 170 -9.09 -6.33 14.92
CA ALA A 170 -8.41 -5.59 15.99
C ALA A 170 -7.86 -6.51 17.10
N HIS A 171 -8.59 -7.58 17.45
CA HIS A 171 -8.11 -8.60 18.37
C HIS A 171 -6.92 -9.39 17.83
N SER A 172 -6.95 -9.75 16.55
CA SER A 172 -5.83 -10.41 15.89
C SER A 172 -4.59 -9.54 15.91
N GLU A 173 -4.76 -8.25 15.64
CA GLU A 173 -3.68 -7.27 15.65
C GLU A 173 -3.08 -7.07 17.04
N TYR A 174 -3.93 -6.95 18.06
CA TYR A 174 -3.50 -6.92 19.46
C TYR A 174 -2.66 -8.14 19.83
N THR A 175 -3.17 -9.33 19.53
CA THR A 175 -2.48 -10.60 19.85
C THR A 175 -1.11 -10.68 19.17
N LYS A 176 -1.03 -10.32 17.89
CA LYS A 176 0.23 -10.26 17.13
C LYS A 176 1.20 -9.23 17.71
N LEU A 177 0.71 -8.06 18.12
CA LEU A 177 1.55 -7.02 18.69
C LEU A 177 2.15 -7.44 20.03
N VAL A 178 1.34 -8.06 20.92
CA VAL A 178 1.82 -8.60 22.20
C VAL A 178 2.91 -9.64 21.96
N GLN A 179 2.68 -10.56 21.02
CA GLN A 179 3.68 -11.57 20.66
C GLN A 179 4.95 -10.94 20.05
N SER A 180 4.78 -9.95 19.18
CA SER A 180 5.90 -9.22 18.59
C SER A 180 6.74 -8.51 19.64
N ALA A 181 6.10 -7.87 20.62
CA ALA A 181 6.78 -7.23 21.73
C ALA A 181 7.61 -8.24 22.57
N ALA A 182 7.08 -9.44 22.77
CA ALA A 182 7.80 -10.52 23.47
C ALA A 182 9.00 -11.05 22.65
N LEU A 183 8.89 -11.09 21.32
CA LEU A 183 9.94 -11.53 20.41
C LEU A 183 11.00 -10.44 20.13
N GLY A 184 10.67 -9.17 20.34
CA GLY A 184 11.52 -8.04 19.99
C GLY A 184 11.54 -7.67 18.52
N HIS A 185 10.63 -8.22 17.73
CA HIS A 185 10.45 -7.90 16.30
C HIS A 185 9.03 -8.28 15.84
N PRO A 186 8.51 -7.73 14.71
CA PRO A 186 7.21 -8.13 14.21
C PRO A 186 7.07 -9.64 14.03
N PHE A 187 6.03 -10.22 14.61
CA PHE A 187 5.77 -11.66 14.64
C PHE A 187 5.63 -12.26 13.23
N ASP A 188 4.98 -11.52 12.35
CA ASP A 188 4.70 -11.92 10.98
C ASP A 188 5.73 -11.37 9.97
N ARG A 189 6.92 -10.91 10.45
CA ARG A 189 8.03 -10.57 9.58
C ARG A 189 8.45 -11.78 8.74
N PHE A 190 8.45 -11.63 7.43
CA PHE A 190 8.87 -12.71 6.54
C PHE A 190 10.39 -12.78 6.45
N GLU A 191 11.00 -13.65 7.23
CA GLU A 191 12.44 -13.68 7.45
C GLU A 191 13.29 -13.77 6.16
N PRO A 192 12.96 -14.59 5.13
CA PRO A 192 13.71 -14.60 3.87
C PRO A 192 13.72 -13.24 3.16
N VAL A 193 12.62 -12.49 3.24
CA VAL A 193 12.49 -11.13 2.67
C VAL A 193 13.35 -10.16 3.45
N TYR A 194 13.24 -10.18 4.78
CA TYR A 194 14.03 -9.34 5.67
C TYR A 194 15.53 -9.57 5.49
N GLN A 195 15.97 -10.82 5.44
CA GLN A 195 17.37 -11.16 5.20
C GLN A 195 17.88 -10.63 3.86
N ARG A 196 17.05 -10.72 2.82
CA ARG A 196 17.41 -10.24 1.50
C ARG A 196 17.53 -8.73 1.43
N TYR A 197 16.48 -8.02 1.82
CA TYR A 197 16.35 -6.59 1.53
C TYR A 197 16.90 -5.69 2.64
N VAL A 198 16.81 -6.11 3.90
CA VAL A 198 17.24 -5.29 5.04
C VAL A 198 18.66 -5.65 5.48
N VAL A 199 18.95 -6.94 5.67
CA VAL A 199 20.25 -7.39 6.18
C VAL A 199 21.32 -7.38 5.09
N LYS A 200 21.09 -8.12 4.00
CA LYS A 200 22.05 -8.25 2.90
C LYS A 200 21.98 -7.11 1.90
N LYS A 201 20.89 -6.32 1.91
CA LYS A 201 20.65 -5.21 0.96
C LYS A 201 20.77 -5.64 -0.50
N GLU A 202 20.33 -6.86 -0.80
CA GLU A 202 20.33 -7.38 -2.16
C GLU A 202 19.25 -6.66 -2.98
N GLY A 203 19.69 -5.95 -4.03
CA GLY A 203 18.80 -5.29 -4.99
C GLY A 203 18.04 -6.28 -5.86
N ARG A 204 17.27 -5.75 -6.79
CA ARG A 204 16.60 -6.57 -7.80
C ARG A 204 17.63 -7.21 -8.72
N PRO A 205 17.50 -8.51 -9.03
CA PRO A 205 18.39 -9.17 -9.99
C PRO A 205 18.13 -8.72 -11.44
N LEU A 206 17.00 -8.03 -11.70
CA LEU A 206 16.57 -7.55 -13.01
C LEU A 206 15.53 -6.41 -12.86
N GLU A 207 15.41 -5.56 -13.86
CA GLU A 207 14.31 -4.63 -13.98
C GLU A 207 13.12 -5.28 -14.69
N VAL A 208 11.92 -4.83 -14.35
CA VAL A 208 10.67 -5.42 -14.88
C VAL A 208 9.84 -4.34 -15.53
N TRP A 209 9.37 -4.64 -16.74
CA TRP A 209 8.33 -3.88 -17.43
C TRP A 209 7.08 -4.76 -17.59
N SER A 210 5.92 -4.18 -17.34
CA SER A 210 4.62 -4.78 -17.62
C SER A 210 3.63 -3.70 -18.02
N PHE A 211 2.45 -4.07 -18.51
CA PHE A 211 1.38 -3.11 -18.80
C PHE A 211 0.95 -2.29 -17.59
N HIS A 212 1.12 -2.85 -16.38
CA HIS A 212 0.82 -2.22 -15.10
C HIS A 212 2.04 -1.51 -14.46
N ARG A 213 3.22 -1.67 -15.03
CA ARG A 213 4.46 -1.04 -14.57
C ARG A 213 5.36 -0.73 -15.76
N ARG A 214 5.45 0.54 -16.12
CA ARG A 214 6.16 1.03 -17.30
C ARG A 214 7.31 1.96 -16.90
N PRO A 215 8.45 1.42 -16.43
CA PRO A 215 9.60 2.28 -16.12
C PRO A 215 10.06 3.01 -17.36
N ARG A 216 10.30 4.32 -17.24
CA ARG A 216 10.81 5.15 -18.32
C ARG A 216 12.30 4.95 -18.53
N SER A 217 13.01 4.51 -17.50
CA SER A 217 14.45 4.23 -17.57
C SER A 217 14.86 3.11 -16.61
N ILE A 218 15.97 2.46 -16.96
CA ILE A 218 16.61 1.44 -16.13
C ILE A 218 18.12 1.72 -16.04
N PRO A 219 18.82 1.22 -14.99
CA PRO A 219 20.27 1.33 -14.89
C PRO A 219 21.00 0.57 -16.00
N ALA A 220 22.13 1.13 -16.47
CA ALA A 220 22.99 0.42 -17.42
C ALA A 220 23.48 -0.93 -16.86
N GLY A 221 23.47 -1.95 -17.71
CA GLY A 221 23.85 -3.31 -17.33
C GLY A 221 22.78 -4.10 -16.60
N ALA A 222 21.66 -3.48 -16.17
CA ALA A 222 20.56 -4.22 -15.59
C ALA A 222 19.84 -5.07 -16.65
N PRO A 223 19.60 -6.37 -16.40
CA PRO A 223 18.70 -7.16 -17.23
C PRO A 223 17.27 -6.58 -17.15
N LEU A 224 16.55 -6.61 -18.28
CA LEU A 224 15.16 -6.17 -18.37
C LEU A 224 14.27 -7.37 -18.69
N ARG A 225 13.25 -7.59 -17.85
CA ARG A 225 12.19 -8.57 -18.09
C ARG A 225 10.92 -7.88 -18.54
N ILE A 226 10.43 -8.25 -19.72
CA ILE A 226 9.12 -7.83 -20.23
C ILE A 226 8.11 -8.89 -19.85
N LEU A 227 7.00 -8.48 -19.17
CA LEU A 227 5.94 -9.38 -18.70
C LEU A 227 4.62 -9.10 -19.40
N ALA A 228 3.85 -10.16 -19.66
CA ALA A 228 2.44 -10.05 -20.05
C ALA A 228 1.63 -11.24 -19.51
N GLY A 229 0.30 -11.09 -19.47
CA GLY A 229 -0.65 -12.13 -19.01
C GLY A 229 -1.08 -13.12 -20.09
N ALA A 230 -0.49 -13.07 -21.29
CA ALA A 230 -0.79 -13.98 -22.42
C ALA A 230 0.47 -14.27 -23.21
N PRO A 231 0.51 -15.37 -24.01
CA PRO A 231 1.61 -15.68 -24.90
C PRO A 231 1.89 -14.52 -25.87
N PHE A 232 3.16 -14.18 -26.03
CA PHE A 232 3.55 -13.15 -26.98
C PHE A 232 4.88 -13.42 -27.65
N ARG A 233 5.12 -12.76 -28.79
CA ARG A 233 6.42 -12.63 -29.41
C ARG A 233 6.84 -11.16 -29.29
N LEU A 234 7.98 -10.93 -28.64
CA LEU A 234 8.55 -9.61 -28.48
C LEU A 234 9.41 -9.26 -29.72
N HIS A 235 9.16 -8.10 -30.29
CA HIS A 235 10.04 -7.45 -31.27
C HIS A 235 10.67 -6.26 -30.58
N TRP A 236 12.01 -6.11 -30.67
CA TRP A 236 12.69 -4.97 -30.06
C TRP A 236 13.94 -4.57 -30.85
N THR A 237 14.37 -3.35 -30.58
CA THR A 237 15.58 -2.74 -31.12
C THR A 237 16.27 -1.88 -30.07
N CYS A 238 17.57 -1.61 -30.27
CA CYS A 238 18.34 -0.64 -29.49
C CYS A 238 18.97 0.44 -30.40
N ASP A 239 18.63 0.46 -31.69
CA ASP A 239 19.27 1.30 -32.74
C ASP A 239 18.26 1.90 -33.69
N ASP A 240 17.09 2.26 -33.17
CA ASP A 240 16.01 2.93 -33.92
C ASP A 240 15.50 2.12 -35.12
N TRP A 241 15.21 0.82 -34.87
CA TRP A 241 14.64 -0.16 -35.79
C TRP A 241 15.55 -0.50 -37.01
N LYS A 242 16.84 -0.19 -36.94
CA LYS A 242 17.82 -0.61 -37.97
C LYS A 242 18.08 -2.13 -37.84
N THR A 243 18.18 -2.61 -36.59
CA THR A 243 18.30 -4.02 -36.30
C THR A 243 17.10 -4.44 -35.44
N VAL A 244 16.39 -5.48 -35.87
CA VAL A 244 15.23 -6.01 -35.15
C VAL A 244 15.59 -7.36 -34.56
N HIS A 245 15.30 -7.50 -33.27
CA HIS A 245 15.42 -8.75 -32.54
C HIS A 245 14.02 -9.31 -32.26
N GLU A 246 13.91 -10.63 -32.25
CA GLU A 246 12.66 -11.32 -31.92
C GLU A 246 12.89 -12.42 -30.88
N ARG A 247 11.92 -12.61 -30.00
CA ARG A 247 11.88 -13.74 -29.08
C ARG A 247 10.46 -14.09 -28.66
N TYR A 248 10.13 -15.36 -28.66
CA TYR A 248 8.91 -15.87 -28.05
C TYR A 248 9.02 -15.83 -26.54
N ALA A 249 7.94 -15.46 -25.86
CA ALA A 249 7.87 -15.47 -24.41
C ALA A 249 7.86 -16.91 -23.86
N GLY A 250 8.55 -17.10 -22.75
CA GLY A 250 8.43 -18.27 -21.90
C GLY A 250 7.36 -18.04 -20.83
N ALA A 251 6.73 -19.11 -20.33
CA ALA A 251 5.77 -19.05 -19.25
C ALA A 251 6.42 -19.34 -17.89
N THR A 252 5.93 -18.67 -16.83
CA THR A 252 6.16 -19.07 -15.45
C THR A 252 5.14 -20.12 -15.02
N VAL A 253 5.36 -20.74 -13.86
CA VAL A 253 4.38 -21.67 -13.23
C VAL A 253 3.06 -21.00 -12.84
N LEU A 254 3.00 -19.66 -12.85
CA LEU A 254 1.81 -18.86 -12.56
C LEU A 254 1.14 -18.34 -13.83
N ASP A 255 1.47 -18.89 -14.98
CA ASP A 255 0.95 -18.48 -16.30
C ASP A 255 1.20 -16.99 -16.64
N VAL A 256 2.27 -16.44 -16.10
CA VAL A 256 2.80 -15.13 -16.49
C VAL A 256 3.89 -15.34 -17.54
N TRP A 257 3.71 -14.69 -18.69
CA TRP A 257 4.61 -14.82 -19.83
C TRP A 257 5.71 -13.76 -19.80
N TYR A 258 6.94 -14.10 -20.18
CA TYR A 258 8.07 -13.18 -20.10
C TYR A 258 9.12 -13.36 -21.18
N VAL A 259 9.83 -12.27 -21.48
CA VAL A 259 11.08 -12.26 -22.24
C VAL A 259 12.13 -11.49 -21.44
N ASP A 260 13.30 -12.12 -21.26
CA ASP A 260 14.45 -11.47 -20.63
C ASP A 260 15.38 -10.91 -21.70
N MET A 261 15.74 -9.63 -21.51
CA MET A 261 16.68 -8.89 -22.36
C MET A 261 17.93 -8.57 -21.54
N THR A 262 19.07 -8.84 -22.11
CA THR A 262 20.38 -8.58 -21.48
C THR A 262 21.28 -7.85 -22.46
N LYS A 263 22.30 -7.15 -21.96
CA LYS A 263 23.26 -6.38 -22.77
C LYS A 263 22.58 -5.33 -23.65
N ILE A 264 21.52 -4.73 -23.14
CA ILE A 264 20.80 -3.63 -23.78
C ILE A 264 21.46 -2.29 -23.44
N THR A 265 21.46 -1.37 -24.40
CA THR A 265 22.07 -0.03 -24.29
C THR A 265 21.23 1.01 -25.01
N GLY A 266 21.39 2.28 -24.66
CA GLY A 266 20.68 3.38 -25.31
C GLY A 266 19.18 3.36 -25.03
N THR A 267 18.36 3.58 -26.04
CA THR A 267 16.91 3.46 -25.93
C THR A 267 16.45 2.14 -26.50
N VAL A 268 15.87 1.32 -25.65
CA VAL A 268 15.21 0.06 -26.06
C VAL A 268 13.80 0.37 -26.50
N GLN A 269 13.49 0.11 -27.75
CA GLN A 269 12.14 0.20 -28.30
C GLN A 269 11.60 -1.20 -28.53
N PHE A 270 10.34 -1.47 -28.22
CA PHE A 270 9.75 -2.79 -28.39
C PHE A 270 8.24 -2.74 -28.62
N THR A 271 7.72 -3.83 -29.20
CA THR A 271 6.30 -4.04 -29.41
C THR A 271 5.97 -5.53 -29.27
N PHE A 272 4.69 -5.85 -29.15
CA PHE A 272 4.20 -7.23 -28.99
C PHE A 272 3.47 -7.68 -30.27
N TYR A 273 3.68 -8.96 -30.61
CA TYR A 273 2.80 -9.72 -31.47
C TYR A 273 2.12 -10.80 -30.66
N TRP A 274 0.80 -10.87 -30.73
CA TRP A 274 -0.06 -11.78 -29.99
C TRP A 274 -0.45 -12.96 -30.87
N PRO A 275 0.22 -14.14 -30.76
CA PRO A 275 0.01 -15.24 -31.71
C PRO A 275 -1.37 -15.87 -31.63
N GLU A 276 -2.03 -15.87 -30.46
CA GLU A 276 -3.34 -16.47 -30.29
C GLU A 276 -4.48 -15.72 -31.06
N VAL A 277 -4.28 -14.43 -31.29
CA VAL A 277 -5.25 -13.58 -32.00
C VAL A 277 -4.71 -13.03 -33.30
N ASP A 278 -3.50 -13.46 -33.71
CA ASP A 278 -2.78 -13.04 -34.94
C ASP A 278 -2.76 -11.50 -35.08
N LYS A 279 -2.32 -10.81 -34.03
CA LYS A 279 -2.40 -9.35 -33.98
C LYS A 279 -1.16 -8.70 -33.36
N TRP A 280 -0.74 -7.58 -33.94
CA TRP A 280 0.20 -6.68 -33.31
C TRP A 280 -0.45 -5.80 -32.27
N GLU A 281 0.33 -5.37 -31.26
CA GLU A 281 -0.11 -4.42 -30.22
C GLU A 281 -0.54 -3.05 -30.81
N GLY A 282 0.00 -2.70 -31.96
CA GLY A 282 -0.35 -1.46 -32.68
C GLY A 282 0.37 -0.21 -32.16
N ARG A 283 1.26 -0.35 -31.19
CA ARG A 283 2.12 0.73 -30.67
C ARG A 283 3.47 0.19 -30.22
N ASN A 284 4.45 1.08 -30.15
CA ASN A 284 5.75 0.80 -29.55
C ASN A 284 5.83 1.34 -28.13
N PHE A 285 6.67 0.70 -27.34
CA PHE A 285 7.07 1.14 -25.99
C PHE A 285 8.57 1.42 -26.04
N ASP A 286 9.04 2.31 -25.18
CA ASP A 286 10.43 2.67 -25.06
C ASP A 286 10.90 2.70 -23.61
N ILE A 287 12.18 2.39 -23.39
CA ILE A 287 12.86 2.45 -22.10
C ILE A 287 14.27 2.98 -22.34
N GLU A 288 14.66 4.00 -21.60
CA GLU A 288 16.01 4.55 -21.63
C GLU A 288 16.94 3.76 -20.69
N VAL A 289 18.10 3.35 -21.18
CA VAL A 289 19.15 2.72 -20.37
C VAL A 289 20.12 3.80 -19.91
N LYS A 290 20.05 4.18 -18.63
CA LYS A 290 20.85 5.28 -18.04
C LYS A 290 22.12 4.75 -17.41
N ALA A 291 23.23 5.43 -17.70
CA ALA A 291 24.53 5.16 -17.10
C ALA A 291 24.55 5.40 -15.59
#